data_28659ad51c98efb67e64fbf7f99a0443
#
_entry.id   28659ad51c98efb67e64fbf7f99a0443
#
_cell.length_a   1.000
_cell.length_b   1.000
_cell.length_c   1.000
_cell.angle_alpha   90.00
_cell.angle_beta   90.00
_cell.angle_gamma   90.00
#
_symmetry.space_group_name_H-M   'P 1'
#
loop_
_entity.id
_entity.type
_entity.pdbx_description
1 polymer ?
#
loop_
_entity_poly.entity_id
_entity_poly.type
_entity_poly.pdbx_seq_one_letter_code
_entity_poly.pdbx_strand_id
1 'polypeptide(L)'
;MVIPKGYNKAIQSLWDGRATITVREGVLDERTGRTEPVERVTASELPCRISFATVKSTEPDEEAARVAQTVTLYIDPSVVIPEGSKITVTQNQVTTDYERSGKVAVYTDHQEVPLELWEGWA
;
A
#
# COMPACT_ATOMS: atom_id res chain seq x y z
N MET A 1 -22.86 -13.08 2.94
CA MET A 1 -22.70 -13.17 4.40
C MET A 1 -22.37 -11.79 4.96
N VAL A 2 -23.10 -11.35 5.94
CA VAL A 2 -22.80 -10.08 6.61
C VAL A 2 -21.89 -10.37 7.79
N ILE A 3 -20.69 -9.80 7.77
CA ILE A 3 -19.74 -9.94 8.87
C ILE A 3 -20.06 -8.85 9.90
N PRO A 4 -20.24 -9.18 11.17
CA PRO A 4 -20.46 -8.17 12.20
C PRO A 4 -19.33 -7.16 12.27
N LYS A 5 -19.65 -5.90 12.55
CA LYS A 5 -18.64 -4.83 12.65
C LYS A 5 -17.53 -5.17 13.65
N GLY A 6 -17.87 -5.87 14.74
CA GLY A 6 -16.90 -6.28 15.73
C GLY A 6 -15.89 -7.30 15.21
N TYR A 7 -16.25 -8.10 14.21
CA TYR A 7 -15.36 -9.08 13.62
C TYR A 7 -14.21 -8.44 12.85
N ASN A 8 -14.53 -7.46 12.00
CA ASN A 8 -13.49 -6.73 11.26
C ASN A 8 -12.54 -6.00 12.21
N LYS A 9 -13.09 -5.38 13.25
CA LYS A 9 -12.28 -4.68 14.23
C LYS A 9 -11.38 -5.63 15.01
N ALA A 10 -11.86 -6.83 15.31
CA ALA A 10 -11.07 -7.84 16.02
C ALA A 10 -9.90 -8.34 15.16
N ILE A 11 -10.13 -8.55 13.86
CA ILE A 11 -9.04 -8.94 12.94
C ILE A 11 -8.03 -7.81 12.80
N GLN A 12 -8.50 -6.58 12.63
CA GLN A 12 -7.63 -5.43 12.47
C GLN A 12 -6.80 -5.13 13.71
N SER A 13 -7.28 -5.52 14.88
CA SER A 13 -6.52 -5.34 16.11
C SER A 13 -5.23 -6.18 16.16
N LEU A 14 -5.14 -7.22 15.33
CA LEU A 14 -3.93 -8.03 15.18
C LEU A 14 -2.92 -7.39 14.24
N TRP A 15 -3.29 -6.35 13.53
CA TRP A 15 -2.41 -5.64 12.61
C TRP A 15 -1.58 -4.61 13.37
N ASP A 16 -0.29 -4.84 13.43
CA ASP A 16 0.64 -3.99 14.16
C ASP A 16 1.29 -2.90 13.30
N GLY A 17 1.05 -2.93 11.99
CA GLY A 17 1.54 -1.91 11.08
C GLY A 17 0.65 -0.67 11.06
N ARG A 18 1.22 0.44 10.60
CA ARG A 18 0.50 1.69 10.37
C ARG A 18 0.85 2.23 9.00
N ALA A 19 -0.16 2.62 8.24
CA ALA A 19 0.01 3.11 6.89
C ALA A 19 -0.44 4.56 6.77
N THR A 20 0.31 5.32 5.98
CA THR A 20 -0.03 6.68 5.60
C THR A 20 -0.10 6.74 4.09
N ILE A 21 -1.16 7.31 3.54
CA ILE A 21 -1.36 7.43 2.10
C ILE A 21 -1.19 8.88 1.71
N THR A 22 -0.27 9.13 0.79
CA THR A 22 0.04 10.46 0.29
C THR A 22 -0.20 10.49 -1.22
N VAL A 23 -0.92 11.50 -1.68
CA VAL A 23 -1.15 11.73 -3.09
C VAL A 23 -0.45 13.02 -3.50
N ARG A 24 -0.14 13.12 -4.80
CA ARG A 24 0.39 14.34 -5.38
C ARG A 24 -0.65 14.90 -6.34
N GLU A 25 -1.00 16.16 -6.14
CA GLU A 25 -1.99 16.82 -6.97
C GLU A 25 -1.50 18.18 -7.43
N GLY A 26 -2.00 18.63 -8.58
CA GLY A 26 -1.71 19.97 -9.07
C GLY A 26 -2.57 21.00 -8.36
N VAL A 27 -1.94 22.02 -7.80
CA VAL A 27 -2.63 23.15 -7.16
C VAL A 27 -2.30 24.41 -7.94
N LEU A 28 -3.34 25.14 -8.36
CA LEU A 28 -3.18 26.40 -9.08
C LEU A 28 -2.71 27.49 -8.12
N ASP A 29 -1.57 28.09 -8.43
CA ASP A 29 -1.11 29.28 -7.74
C ASP A 29 -1.72 30.50 -8.45
N GLU A 30 -2.65 31.18 -7.80
CA GLU A 30 -3.35 32.33 -8.38
C GLU A 30 -2.42 33.53 -8.66
N ARG A 31 -1.29 33.62 -7.94
CA ARG A 31 -0.32 34.70 -8.12
C ARG A 31 0.46 34.56 -9.41
N THR A 32 0.85 33.32 -9.77
CA THR A 32 1.70 33.06 -10.94
C THR A 32 0.95 32.47 -12.11
N GLY A 33 -0.28 31.99 -11.91
CA GLY A 33 -1.04 31.27 -12.91
C GLY A 33 -0.50 29.87 -13.22
N ARG A 34 0.46 29.39 -12.43
CA ARG A 34 1.06 28.08 -12.61
C ARG A 34 0.39 27.04 -11.73
N THR A 35 0.30 25.82 -12.26
CA THR A 35 -0.10 24.67 -11.47
C THR A 35 1.15 24.00 -10.92
N GLU A 36 1.25 23.93 -9.60
CA GLU A 36 2.38 23.31 -8.92
C GLU A 36 1.97 22.02 -8.27
N PRO A 37 2.83 20.97 -8.32
CA PRO A 37 2.53 19.73 -7.64
C PRO A 37 2.67 19.89 -6.13
N VAL A 38 1.67 19.42 -5.39
CA VAL A 38 1.64 19.47 -3.93
C VAL A 38 1.32 18.09 -3.41
N GLU A 39 2.09 17.62 -2.43
CA GLU A 39 1.81 16.37 -1.74
C GLU A 39 0.74 16.61 -0.67
N ARG A 40 -0.23 15.69 -0.60
CA ARG A 40 -1.30 15.75 0.39
C ARG A 40 -1.51 14.37 0.99
N VAL A 41 -1.48 14.31 2.32
CA VAL A 41 -1.81 13.09 3.06
C VAL A 41 -3.33 12.94 3.07
N THR A 42 -3.83 11.85 2.49
CA THR A 42 -5.28 11.57 2.46
C THR A 42 -5.73 10.77 3.66
N ALA A 43 -4.85 9.95 4.23
CA ALA A 43 -5.15 9.15 5.41
C ALA A 43 -3.84 8.79 6.09
N SER A 44 -3.87 8.69 7.43
CA SER A 44 -2.69 8.36 8.22
C SER A 44 -3.05 7.45 9.38
N GLU A 45 -2.05 6.81 9.96
CA GLU A 45 -2.21 5.91 11.11
C GLU A 45 -3.24 4.79 10.87
N LEU A 46 -3.34 4.31 9.64
CA LEU A 46 -4.28 3.25 9.28
C LEU A 46 -3.72 1.89 9.73
N PRO A 47 -4.47 1.12 10.51
CA PRO A 47 -4.04 -0.22 10.87
C PRO A 47 -3.84 -1.08 9.63
N CYS A 48 -2.73 -1.78 9.55
CA CYS A 48 -2.41 -2.63 8.42
C CYS A 48 -1.38 -3.67 8.78
N ARG A 49 -1.11 -4.55 7.84
CA ARG A 49 -0.05 -5.54 7.95
C ARG A 49 0.58 -5.75 6.58
N ILE A 50 1.90 -5.86 6.55
CA ILE A 50 2.63 -6.24 5.35
C ILE A 50 3.05 -7.69 5.48
N SER A 51 2.86 -8.45 4.41
CA SER A 51 3.33 -9.83 4.29
C SER A 51 4.34 -9.90 3.16
N PHE A 52 5.46 -10.57 3.43
CA PHE A 52 6.51 -10.80 2.44
C PHE A 52 6.47 -12.28 2.05
N ALA A 53 6.51 -12.54 0.75
CA ALA A 53 6.60 -13.89 0.23
C ALA A 53 7.75 -13.98 -0.76
N THR A 54 8.50 -15.06 -0.69
CA THR A 54 9.60 -15.33 -1.59
C THR A 54 9.14 -16.37 -2.61
N VAL A 55 9.23 -16.02 -3.90
CA VAL A 55 8.88 -16.92 -5.00
C VAL A 55 10.15 -17.25 -5.75
N LYS A 56 10.46 -18.55 -5.86
CA LYS A 56 11.57 -19.03 -6.67
C LYS A 56 11.10 -19.19 -8.11
N SER A 57 11.92 -18.71 -9.05
CA SER A 57 11.69 -18.98 -10.46
C SER A 57 11.84 -20.49 -10.72
N THR A 58 10.88 -21.07 -11.44
CA THR A 58 10.92 -22.48 -11.83
C THR A 58 11.45 -22.68 -13.24
N GLU A 59 11.92 -21.63 -13.91
CA GLU A 59 12.45 -21.75 -15.26
C GLU A 59 13.87 -22.35 -15.24
N PRO A 60 14.06 -23.51 -15.91
CA PRO A 60 15.33 -24.23 -15.80
C PRO A 60 16.53 -23.59 -16.52
N ASP A 61 16.28 -22.58 -17.37
CA ASP A 61 17.33 -21.93 -18.15
C ASP A 61 17.96 -20.72 -17.46
N GLU A 62 17.56 -20.41 -16.28
CA GLU A 62 18.16 -19.30 -15.56
C GLU A 62 19.37 -19.76 -14.76
N GLU A 63 20.49 -19.07 -14.98
CA GLU A 63 21.78 -19.38 -14.35
C GLU A 63 21.77 -19.27 -12.84
N ALA A 64 20.82 -18.59 -12.30
CA ALA A 64 20.60 -18.51 -10.85
C ALA A 64 19.11 -18.52 -10.60
N ALA A 65 18.67 -19.33 -9.65
CA ALA A 65 17.30 -19.28 -9.20
C ALA A 65 16.97 -17.84 -8.78
N ARG A 66 16.20 -17.14 -9.61
CA ARG A 66 15.75 -15.80 -9.25
C ARG A 66 14.79 -15.91 -8.08
N VAL A 67 15.18 -15.28 -7.00
CA VAL A 67 14.32 -15.14 -5.84
C VAL A 67 13.64 -13.80 -5.94
N ALA A 68 12.34 -13.81 -6.25
CA ALA A 68 11.53 -12.60 -6.26
C ALA A 68 10.78 -12.50 -4.95
N GLN A 69 10.91 -11.37 -4.30
CA GLN A 69 10.12 -11.08 -3.09
C GLN A 69 8.88 -10.32 -3.49
N THR A 70 7.71 -10.83 -3.08
CA THR A 70 6.44 -10.13 -3.25
C THR A 70 6.02 -9.53 -1.93
N VAL A 71 5.41 -8.34 -1.99
CA VAL A 71 4.94 -7.63 -0.81
C VAL A 71 3.45 -7.40 -0.97
N THR A 72 2.68 -7.77 0.04
CA THR A 72 1.23 -7.58 0.05
C THR A 72 0.82 -6.80 1.30
N LEU A 73 0.02 -5.77 1.09
CA LEU A 73 -0.54 -4.97 2.18
C LEU A 73 -1.95 -5.46 2.49
N TYR A 74 -2.19 -5.78 3.76
CA TYR A 74 -3.53 -6.09 4.28
C TYR A 74 -4.03 -4.88 5.03
N ILE A 75 -5.16 -4.32 4.60
CA ILE A 75 -5.72 -3.10 5.16
C ILE A 75 -7.24 -3.15 5.06
N ASP A 76 -7.92 -2.28 5.79
CA ASP A 76 -9.38 -2.21 5.79
C ASP A 76 -9.92 -2.03 4.36
N PRO A 77 -10.98 -2.76 3.98
CA PRO A 77 -11.50 -2.68 2.62
C PRO A 77 -12.12 -1.33 2.25
N SER A 78 -12.44 -0.49 3.23
CA SER A 78 -12.97 0.85 2.98
C SER A 78 -11.91 1.87 2.59
N VAL A 79 -10.63 1.56 2.81
CA VAL A 79 -9.54 2.49 2.50
C VAL A 79 -9.34 2.56 0.99
N VAL A 80 -9.34 3.78 0.45
CA VAL A 80 -9.09 4.02 -0.97
C VAL A 80 -7.60 4.28 -1.18
N ILE A 81 -6.99 3.48 -2.05
CA ILE A 81 -5.58 3.61 -2.39
C ILE A 81 -5.47 3.92 -3.88
N PRO A 82 -5.34 5.21 -4.24
CA PRO A 82 -5.24 5.59 -5.66
C PRO A 82 -3.95 5.07 -6.29
N GLU A 83 -4.02 4.77 -7.59
CA GLU A 83 -2.82 4.45 -8.35
C GLU A 83 -1.85 5.63 -8.32
N GLY A 84 -0.57 5.32 -8.17
CA GLY A 84 0.47 6.35 -8.11
C GLY A 84 0.61 7.03 -6.77
N SER A 85 -0.21 6.67 -5.77
CA SER A 85 -0.04 7.22 -4.42
C SER A 85 1.14 6.56 -3.71
N LYS A 86 1.75 7.33 -2.81
CA LYS A 86 2.81 6.82 -1.94
C LYS A 86 2.18 6.23 -0.69
N ILE A 87 2.54 4.99 -0.38
CA ILE A 87 2.05 4.27 0.79
C ILE A 87 3.22 4.10 1.74
N THR A 88 3.23 4.85 2.82
CA THR A 88 4.30 4.76 3.83
C THR A 88 3.83 3.83 4.93
N VAL A 89 4.53 2.73 5.12
CA VAL A 89 4.17 1.72 6.10
C VAL A 89 5.26 1.58 7.15
N THR A 90 4.85 1.62 8.41
CA THR A 90 5.72 1.34 9.55
C THR A 90 5.26 0.04 10.19
N GLN A 91 6.13 -0.95 10.21
CA GLN A 91 5.85 -2.25 10.83
C GLN A 91 7.15 -2.77 11.45
N ASN A 92 7.05 -3.27 12.67
CA ASN A 92 8.22 -3.77 13.41
C ASN A 92 9.36 -2.74 13.48
N GLN A 93 9.00 -1.48 13.66
CA GLN A 93 9.95 -0.34 13.76
C GLN A 93 10.69 -0.03 12.46
N VAL A 94 10.23 -0.59 11.34
CA VAL A 94 10.78 -0.30 10.01
C VAL A 94 9.76 0.47 9.21
N THR A 95 10.18 1.62 8.69
CA THR A 95 9.33 2.47 7.84
C THR A 95 9.83 2.40 6.41
N THR A 96 8.95 2.07 5.50
CA THR A 96 9.28 1.93 4.07
C THR A 96 8.17 2.56 3.24
N ASP A 97 8.57 3.23 2.16
CA ASP A 97 7.64 3.79 1.18
C ASP A 97 7.41 2.80 0.05
N TYR A 98 6.14 2.58 -0.25
CA TYR A 98 5.70 1.67 -1.31
C TYR A 98 4.74 2.38 -2.26
N GLU A 99 4.49 1.73 -3.39
CA GLU A 99 3.40 2.09 -4.30
C GLU A 99 2.64 0.83 -4.69
N ARG A 100 1.42 1.01 -5.15
CA ARG A 100 0.57 -0.10 -5.59
C ARG A 100 1.10 -0.64 -6.91
N SER A 101 1.39 -1.94 -6.96
CA SER A 101 1.99 -2.56 -8.15
C SER A 101 0.98 -3.24 -9.07
N GLY A 102 -0.26 -3.37 -8.64
CA GLY A 102 -1.25 -4.08 -9.44
C GLY A 102 -2.66 -3.88 -8.92
N LYS A 103 -3.54 -4.74 -9.37
CA LYS A 103 -4.95 -4.66 -9.01
C LYS A 103 -5.18 -5.09 -7.56
N VAL A 104 -6.00 -4.32 -6.86
CA VAL A 104 -6.38 -4.61 -5.48
C VAL A 104 -7.43 -5.72 -5.45
N ALA A 105 -7.25 -6.68 -4.55
CA ALA A 105 -8.25 -7.70 -4.27
C ALA A 105 -9.02 -7.33 -3.01
N VAL A 106 -10.32 -7.09 -3.14
CA VAL A 106 -11.16 -6.65 -2.03
C VAL A 106 -11.97 -7.83 -1.50
N TYR A 107 -11.83 -8.08 -0.22
CA TYR A 107 -12.58 -9.10 0.51
C TYR A 107 -13.51 -8.43 1.53
N THR A 108 -14.33 -9.22 2.20
CA THR A 108 -15.30 -8.66 3.15
C THR A 108 -14.63 -8.03 4.37
N ASP A 109 -13.54 -8.61 4.84
CA ASP A 109 -12.87 -8.23 6.09
C ASP A 109 -11.56 -7.48 5.88
N HIS A 110 -11.04 -7.45 4.65
CA HIS A 110 -9.78 -6.78 4.32
C HIS A 110 -9.67 -6.59 2.81
N GLN A 111 -8.69 -5.81 2.41
CA GLN A 111 -8.24 -5.81 1.02
C GLN A 111 -6.76 -6.16 0.97
N GLU A 112 -6.36 -6.80 -0.10
CA GLU A 112 -4.97 -7.16 -0.36
C GLU A 112 -4.46 -6.30 -1.50
N VAL A 113 -3.43 -5.51 -1.21
CA VAL A 113 -2.85 -4.57 -2.16
C VAL A 113 -1.44 -5.04 -2.49
N PRO A 114 -1.18 -5.43 -3.74
CA PRO A 114 0.19 -5.74 -4.11
C PRO A 114 1.03 -4.47 -4.12
N LEU A 115 2.21 -4.55 -3.53
CA LEU A 115 3.09 -3.40 -3.37
C LEU A 115 4.43 -3.63 -4.07
N GLU A 116 5.03 -2.53 -4.49
CA GLU A 116 6.43 -2.46 -4.92
C GLU A 116 7.07 -1.25 -4.25
N LEU A 117 8.40 -1.20 -4.25
CA LEU A 117 9.11 -0.09 -3.64
C LEU A 117 8.81 1.21 -4.37
N TRP A 118 8.65 2.27 -3.60
CA TRP A 118 8.42 3.61 -4.13
C TRP A 118 9.65 4.10 -4.88
N GLU A 119 9.46 4.52 -6.12
CA GLU A 119 10.54 5.02 -6.98
C GLU A 119 10.45 6.52 -7.23
N GLY A 120 9.45 7.17 -6.67
CA GLY A 120 9.23 8.59 -6.84
C GLY A 120 7.95 8.90 -7.61
N TRP A 121 7.61 10.18 -7.69
CA TRP A 121 6.45 10.62 -8.43
C TRP A 121 6.70 10.53 -9.95
N ALA A 122 5.70 10.04 -10.65
CA ALA A 122 5.76 9.94 -12.11
C ALA A 122 5.69 11.31 -12.77
#